data_25f16c809f52d7e040fea0e3496c2d5e
#
_entry.id   25f16c809f52d7e040fea0e3496c2d5e
#
_cell.length_a   1.000
_cell.length_b   1.000
_cell.length_c   1.000
_cell.angle_alpha   90.00
_cell.angle_beta   90.00
_cell.angle_gamma   90.00
#
_symmetry.space_group_name_H-M   'P 1'
#
loop_
_entity.id
_entity.type
_entity.pdbx_description
1 polymer ?
#
loop_
_entity_poly.entity_id
_entity_poly.type
_entity_poly.pdbx_seq_one_letter_code
_entity_poly.pdbx_strand_id
1 'polypeptide(L)'
;LCPFHYYGVTDLKGINDETYDKKDFAKLYSEERINFIIQESRFYGYDGTRLKGLVFVSREEDGALLSRKLNERGYKTRFLSGKDKTTEREEAIRLLEKDDNADGSYLDFIITIDIFNEGVDIPSINQVLLLRPTESSIIFIQQLGRGLRKSPTKHFVNIIDFIGNYDTNFMIPKAFSYNGDKEAARKVLVHGGNLPGISTVEFDEIAKERIFHAIAKTSFSTKEEFKTAVLSLANKLHRLPSYQDFLSYTDFEPNRIIEKYGSYPAFLKTIEKTLPRFITLPLFSKFELSILDVIGNALGGGIRVEEPLLLLSLIEGKNLKEFEEDLFKTYGKIIEPLKWNTIKKVFEGKWDPYYSLAITQGNFELVEAFRKALQTNKRFFQEVRSLLLYEIDRANRLFFPLYEGTDLSLFKQYSYKEVCLALNYEKNLTAVIGGYKFDKRTNTFPIFVNYDKDPNLESSTNYFDKFINERLFSWESKKKRHLDSREFDPLLRPSSPQAQIYLFVRKANKDKDNDAKKFFFLGKIKPIGEAKEVLREVEEKGQKKPLSYVDINFLLEKEVRKDIYDYLTANIKEREE
;
A
#
# COMPACT_ATOMS: atom_id res chain seq x y z
N LEU A 1 3.80 -17.43 -12.76
CA LEU A 1 4.09 -16.42 -13.77
C LEU A 1 5.42 -16.76 -14.45
N CYS A 2 5.59 -16.30 -15.70
CA CYS A 2 6.86 -16.35 -16.41
C CYS A 2 7.82 -15.34 -15.79
N PRO A 3 9.10 -15.65 -15.60
CA PRO A 3 10.11 -14.67 -15.24
C PRO A 3 10.16 -13.50 -16.22
N PHE A 4 10.59 -12.34 -15.74
CA PHE A 4 10.75 -11.17 -16.61
C PHE A 4 12.02 -10.38 -16.25
N HIS A 5 12.54 -9.67 -17.23
CA HIS A 5 13.59 -8.69 -17.05
C HIS A 5 13.03 -7.32 -17.47
N TYR A 6 12.99 -6.40 -16.52
CA TYR A 6 12.53 -5.03 -16.74
C TYR A 6 13.72 -4.10 -16.85
N TYR A 7 13.74 -3.32 -17.94
CA TYR A 7 14.75 -2.34 -18.25
C TYR A 7 14.13 -0.96 -18.41
N GLY A 8 14.36 -0.09 -17.43
CA GLY A 8 14.00 1.33 -17.52
C GLY A 8 15.09 2.08 -18.24
N VAL A 9 14.85 2.45 -19.50
CA VAL A 9 15.80 3.17 -20.35
C VAL A 9 15.41 4.62 -20.51
N THR A 10 16.40 5.52 -20.55
CA THR A 10 16.17 6.95 -20.72
C THR A 10 15.69 7.25 -22.13
N ASP A 11 14.49 7.83 -22.28
CA ASP A 11 14.03 8.33 -23.58
C ASP A 11 14.84 9.54 -24.03
N LEU A 12 14.92 9.78 -25.34
CA LEU A 12 15.80 10.80 -25.94
C LEU A 12 15.63 12.20 -25.32
N LYS A 13 16.73 12.95 -25.22
CA LYS A 13 16.73 14.35 -24.74
C LYS A 13 15.84 15.24 -25.61
N GLY A 14 15.08 16.12 -24.99
CA GLY A 14 14.21 17.10 -25.68
C GLY A 14 12.78 16.63 -25.89
N ILE A 15 12.44 15.37 -25.56
CA ILE A 15 11.05 14.88 -25.62
C ILE A 15 10.28 15.30 -24.38
N ASN A 16 10.96 15.67 -23.28
CA ASN A 16 10.36 15.95 -21.98
C ASN A 16 11.15 16.96 -21.14
N ASP A 17 11.58 18.10 -21.72
CA ASP A 17 11.94 19.26 -20.91
C ASP A 17 10.67 19.88 -20.30
N GLU A 18 10.80 20.62 -19.19
CA GLU A 18 9.70 21.18 -18.35
C GLU A 18 8.64 22.00 -19.11
N THR A 19 8.84 22.27 -20.40
CA THR A 19 7.97 23.02 -21.30
C THR A 19 7.24 22.16 -22.33
N TYR A 20 7.25 20.82 -22.17
CA TYR A 20 6.62 19.93 -23.13
C TYR A 20 5.11 20.14 -23.19
N ASP A 21 4.65 20.90 -24.17
CA ASP A 21 3.25 20.91 -24.60
C ASP A 21 2.96 19.56 -25.29
N LYS A 22 1.92 18.84 -24.79
CA LYS A 22 1.42 17.58 -25.37
C LYS A 22 1.11 17.65 -26.87
N LYS A 23 1.32 18.81 -27.51
CA LYS A 23 1.12 19.10 -28.93
C LYS A 23 2.34 18.91 -29.82
N ASP A 24 3.51 18.65 -29.28
CA ASP A 24 4.75 18.54 -30.09
C ASP A 24 4.95 17.12 -30.66
N PHE A 25 3.96 16.69 -31.47
CA PHE A 25 3.91 15.38 -32.13
C PHE A 25 5.16 15.04 -32.96
N ALA A 26 5.78 16.04 -33.57
CA ALA A 26 6.92 15.85 -34.49
C ALA A 26 8.13 15.23 -33.78
N LYS A 27 8.33 15.55 -32.48
CA LYS A 27 9.47 15.03 -31.70
C LYS A 27 9.26 13.63 -31.20
N LEU A 28 8.01 13.26 -30.84
CA LEU A 28 7.68 11.93 -30.30
C LEU A 28 7.97 10.79 -31.31
N TYR A 29 7.90 11.08 -32.61
CA TYR A 29 8.10 10.10 -33.68
C TYR A 29 9.14 10.55 -34.71
N SER A 30 10.14 11.30 -34.24
CA SER A 30 11.30 11.61 -35.02
C SER A 30 12.03 10.35 -35.47
N GLU A 31 12.69 10.41 -36.63
CA GLU A 31 13.49 9.30 -37.13
C GLU A 31 14.53 8.81 -36.11
N GLU A 32 15.11 9.73 -35.36
CA GLU A 32 16.03 9.42 -34.25
C GLU A 32 15.39 8.54 -33.18
N ARG A 33 14.19 8.92 -32.71
CA ARG A 33 13.53 8.18 -31.64
C ARG A 33 13.10 6.79 -32.11
N ILE A 34 12.60 6.66 -33.33
CA ILE A 34 12.22 5.36 -33.89
C ILE A 34 13.45 4.46 -34.01
N ASN A 35 14.57 5.01 -34.50
CA ASN A 35 15.82 4.26 -34.58
C ASN A 35 16.32 3.85 -33.18
N PHE A 36 16.19 4.72 -32.20
CA PHE A 36 16.53 4.42 -30.82
C PHE A 36 15.63 3.32 -30.22
N ILE A 37 14.32 3.36 -30.43
CA ILE A 37 13.40 2.30 -29.99
C ILE A 37 13.80 0.94 -30.60
N ILE A 38 14.14 0.93 -31.89
CA ILE A 38 14.59 -0.28 -32.58
C ILE A 38 15.92 -0.77 -32.01
N GLN A 39 16.86 0.15 -31.74
CA GLN A 39 18.16 -0.18 -31.16
C GLN A 39 18.01 -0.82 -29.80
N GLU A 40 17.23 -0.23 -28.90
CA GLU A 40 16.98 -0.78 -27.56
C GLU A 40 16.22 -2.11 -27.60
N SER A 41 15.21 -2.23 -28.48
CA SER A 41 14.49 -3.49 -28.69
C SER A 41 15.42 -4.62 -29.12
N ARG A 42 16.41 -4.34 -30.00
CA ARG A 42 17.39 -5.32 -30.45
C ARG A 42 18.47 -5.59 -29.38
N PHE A 43 18.90 -4.56 -28.67
CA PHE A 43 19.96 -4.67 -27.65
C PHE A 43 19.51 -5.59 -26.50
N TYR A 44 18.33 -5.35 -25.94
CA TYR A 44 17.79 -6.22 -24.88
C TYR A 44 17.23 -7.53 -25.42
N GLY A 45 16.86 -7.59 -26.69
CA GLY A 45 16.43 -8.81 -27.37
C GLY A 45 15.15 -9.42 -26.82
N TYR A 46 14.96 -10.69 -27.12
CA TYR A 46 13.80 -11.48 -26.69
C TYR A 46 14.22 -12.95 -26.51
N ASP A 47 13.42 -13.71 -25.75
CA ASP A 47 13.58 -15.14 -25.61
C ASP A 47 12.70 -15.91 -26.62
N GLY A 48 13.19 -17.04 -27.08
CA GLY A 48 12.49 -17.87 -28.08
C GLY A 48 13.02 -17.68 -29.50
N THR A 49 12.34 -18.29 -30.45
CA THR A 49 12.82 -18.39 -31.86
C THR A 49 12.50 -17.15 -32.70
N ARG A 50 11.50 -16.37 -32.32
CA ARG A 50 11.01 -15.23 -33.06
C ARG A 50 10.49 -14.14 -32.10
N LEU A 51 10.65 -12.89 -32.50
CA LEU A 51 10.08 -11.73 -31.81
C LEU A 51 8.54 -11.81 -31.87
N LYS A 52 7.91 -11.72 -30.70
CA LYS A 52 6.47 -11.63 -30.48
C LYS A 52 6.21 -10.55 -29.46
N GLY A 53 6.06 -9.30 -29.93
CA GLY A 53 6.09 -8.13 -29.09
C GLY A 53 4.75 -7.41 -28.94
N LEU A 54 4.58 -6.74 -27.81
CA LEU A 54 3.55 -5.72 -27.58
C LEU A 54 4.20 -4.36 -27.41
N VAL A 55 3.58 -3.33 -28.00
CA VAL A 55 3.99 -1.94 -27.83
C VAL A 55 2.81 -1.13 -27.30
N PHE A 56 3.00 -0.47 -26.17
CA PHE A 56 2.01 0.41 -25.59
C PHE A 56 2.31 1.88 -25.86
N VAL A 57 1.33 2.58 -26.44
CA VAL A 57 1.42 4.01 -26.79
C VAL A 57 0.30 4.81 -26.13
N SER A 58 0.41 6.15 -26.11
CA SER A 58 -0.56 7.02 -25.43
C SER A 58 -1.79 7.34 -26.27
N ARG A 59 -1.70 7.38 -27.60
CA ARG A 59 -2.75 7.86 -28.51
C ARG A 59 -2.88 7.01 -29.76
N GLU A 60 -4.07 7.01 -30.38
CA GLU A 60 -4.34 6.27 -31.64
C GLU A 60 -3.44 6.72 -32.79
N GLU A 61 -3.27 8.03 -32.94
CA GLU A 61 -2.44 8.64 -33.98
C GLU A 61 -0.97 8.20 -33.87
N ASP A 62 -0.50 8.13 -32.62
CA ASP A 62 0.85 7.69 -32.28
C ASP A 62 1.07 6.23 -32.68
N GLY A 63 0.10 5.37 -32.38
CA GLY A 63 0.17 3.94 -32.69
C GLY A 63 0.15 3.68 -34.19
N ALA A 64 -0.71 4.36 -34.93
CA ALA A 64 -0.80 4.23 -36.38
C ALA A 64 0.47 4.71 -37.07
N LEU A 65 1.03 5.85 -36.64
CA LEU A 65 2.28 6.41 -37.18
C LEU A 65 3.46 5.49 -36.89
N LEU A 66 3.59 5.02 -35.63
CA LEU A 66 4.67 4.10 -35.24
C LEU A 66 4.61 2.81 -36.04
N SER A 67 3.40 2.21 -36.21
CA SER A 67 3.23 1.01 -37.01
C SER A 67 3.73 1.20 -38.44
N ARG A 68 3.33 2.31 -39.10
CA ARG A 68 3.80 2.62 -40.45
C ARG A 68 5.32 2.74 -40.49
N LYS A 69 5.93 3.49 -39.58
CA LYS A 69 7.37 3.74 -39.52
C LYS A 69 8.19 2.47 -39.26
N LEU A 70 7.70 1.56 -38.43
CA LEU A 70 8.32 0.26 -38.20
C LEU A 70 8.19 -0.66 -39.41
N ASN A 71 7.04 -0.65 -40.08
CA ASN A 71 6.83 -1.42 -41.31
C ASN A 71 7.74 -0.94 -42.45
N GLU A 72 7.97 0.38 -42.58
CA GLU A 72 8.95 0.95 -43.53
C GLU A 72 10.38 0.44 -43.29
N ARG A 73 10.70 -0.02 -42.06
CA ARG A 73 11.98 -0.59 -41.65
C ARG A 73 12.06 -2.10 -41.63
N GLY A 74 11.06 -2.75 -42.21
CA GLY A 74 11.00 -4.22 -42.39
C GLY A 74 10.42 -4.99 -41.21
N TYR A 75 9.93 -4.33 -40.15
CA TYR A 75 9.12 -5.00 -39.14
C TYR A 75 7.72 -5.23 -39.66
N LYS A 76 7.06 -6.27 -39.16
CA LYS A 76 5.65 -6.55 -39.47
C LYS A 76 4.80 -6.20 -38.27
N THR A 77 4.11 -5.07 -38.34
CA THR A 77 3.38 -4.53 -37.22
C THR A 77 1.93 -4.18 -37.58
N ARG A 78 1.04 -4.27 -36.60
CA ARG A 78 -0.34 -3.82 -36.71
C ARG A 78 -0.70 -2.97 -35.49
N PHE A 79 -1.30 -1.82 -35.73
CA PHE A 79 -1.89 -1.00 -34.68
C PHE A 79 -3.34 -1.46 -34.48
N LEU A 80 -3.73 -1.60 -33.19
CA LEU A 80 -5.09 -1.95 -32.78
C LEU A 80 -5.61 -0.94 -31.76
N SER A 81 -6.86 -0.51 -31.94
CA SER A 81 -7.58 0.42 -31.07
C SER A 81 -8.89 -0.17 -30.53
N GLY A 82 -9.54 0.51 -29.60
CA GLY A 82 -10.86 0.13 -29.10
C GLY A 82 -11.95 0.04 -30.18
N LYS A 83 -11.71 0.66 -31.33
CA LYS A 83 -12.64 0.71 -32.48
C LYS A 83 -12.58 -0.52 -33.39
N ASP A 84 -11.49 -1.31 -33.30
CA ASP A 84 -11.30 -2.48 -34.14
C ASP A 84 -12.23 -3.63 -33.71
N LYS A 85 -12.75 -4.36 -34.68
CA LYS A 85 -13.65 -5.51 -34.45
C LYS A 85 -12.91 -6.63 -33.74
N THR A 86 -13.64 -7.45 -32.98
CA THR A 86 -13.08 -8.62 -32.28
C THR A 86 -12.37 -9.56 -33.26
N THR A 87 -12.92 -9.78 -34.44
CA THR A 87 -12.32 -10.63 -35.47
C THR A 87 -10.97 -10.12 -35.99
N GLU A 88 -10.79 -8.80 -36.10
CA GLU A 88 -9.52 -8.18 -36.52
C GLU A 88 -8.45 -8.31 -35.43
N ARG A 89 -8.85 -8.22 -34.15
CA ARG A 89 -7.98 -8.44 -33.00
C ARG A 89 -7.55 -9.90 -32.90
N GLU A 90 -8.47 -10.84 -33.04
CA GLU A 90 -8.17 -12.29 -33.04
C GLU A 90 -7.23 -12.68 -34.18
N GLU A 91 -7.42 -12.09 -35.36
CA GLU A 91 -6.53 -12.32 -36.48
C GLU A 91 -5.11 -11.77 -36.19
N ALA A 92 -4.99 -10.57 -35.66
CA ALA A 92 -3.69 -10.01 -35.33
C ALA A 92 -2.96 -10.85 -34.26
N ILE A 93 -3.69 -11.34 -33.25
CA ILE A 93 -3.14 -12.26 -32.25
C ILE A 93 -2.66 -13.55 -32.89
N ARG A 94 -3.48 -14.18 -33.74
CA ARG A 94 -3.10 -15.38 -34.44
C ARG A 94 -1.83 -15.20 -35.28
N LEU A 95 -1.69 -14.05 -35.95
CA LEU A 95 -0.50 -13.72 -36.73
C LEU A 95 0.73 -13.47 -35.84
N LEU A 96 0.55 -12.87 -34.66
CA LEU A 96 1.63 -12.67 -33.69
C LEU A 96 2.08 -14.02 -33.08
N GLU A 97 1.17 -14.92 -32.76
CA GLU A 97 1.48 -16.22 -32.17
C GLU A 97 2.07 -17.24 -33.13
N LYS A 98 1.89 -17.07 -34.41
CA LYS A 98 2.36 -17.98 -35.44
C LYS A 98 3.87 -18.19 -35.36
N ASP A 99 4.35 -19.42 -35.22
CA ASP A 99 5.77 -19.77 -35.16
C ASP A 99 6.39 -19.98 -36.54
N ASP A 100 5.63 -20.54 -37.46
CA ASP A 100 6.05 -20.69 -38.84
C ASP A 100 5.77 -19.42 -39.65
N ASN A 101 6.81 -18.86 -40.21
CA ASN A 101 6.81 -17.62 -41.00
C ASN A 101 7.22 -17.86 -42.49
N ALA A 102 7.21 -19.13 -42.97
CA ALA A 102 7.60 -19.52 -44.31
C ALA A 102 6.73 -18.84 -45.40
N ASP A 103 5.46 -18.56 -45.14
CA ASP A 103 4.55 -17.82 -46.01
C ASP A 103 4.61 -16.29 -45.84
N GLY A 104 5.44 -15.79 -44.94
CA GLY A 104 5.58 -14.36 -44.67
C GLY A 104 4.40 -13.72 -43.94
N SER A 105 3.36 -14.48 -43.54
CA SER A 105 2.15 -13.99 -42.88
C SER A 105 2.30 -14.08 -41.35
N TYR A 106 3.01 -13.14 -40.76
CA TYR A 106 3.20 -13.03 -39.29
C TYR A 106 3.31 -11.57 -38.86
N LEU A 107 3.23 -11.30 -37.54
CA LEU A 107 3.50 -10.01 -36.93
C LEU A 107 4.65 -10.12 -35.95
N ASP A 108 5.53 -9.11 -35.93
CA ASP A 108 6.57 -8.93 -34.90
C ASP A 108 6.03 -8.17 -33.71
N PHE A 109 5.18 -7.15 -33.95
CA PHE A 109 4.56 -6.37 -32.91
C PHE A 109 3.08 -6.11 -33.15
N ILE A 110 2.30 -6.17 -32.09
CA ILE A 110 1.02 -5.48 -31.99
C ILE A 110 1.23 -4.20 -31.20
N ILE A 111 0.81 -3.06 -31.76
CA ILE A 111 0.88 -1.74 -31.13
C ILE A 111 -0.52 -1.39 -30.65
N THR A 112 -0.65 -0.93 -29.41
CA THR A 112 -1.96 -0.68 -28.81
C THR A 112 -1.92 0.43 -27.76
N ILE A 113 -3.10 0.96 -27.42
CA ILE A 113 -3.26 1.91 -26.30
C ILE A 113 -3.70 1.14 -25.06
N ASP A 114 -4.96 0.76 -24.95
CA ASP A 114 -5.58 0.18 -23.75
C ASP A 114 -6.38 -1.11 -24.01
N ILE A 115 -6.48 -1.57 -25.27
CA ILE A 115 -7.37 -2.67 -25.66
C ILE A 115 -7.06 -3.96 -24.93
N PHE A 116 -5.78 -4.17 -24.61
CA PHE A 116 -5.33 -5.35 -23.91
C PHE A 116 -5.40 -5.21 -22.38
N ASN A 117 -6.05 -4.17 -21.85
CA ASN A 117 -6.30 -4.04 -20.41
C ASN A 117 -7.36 -5.03 -19.90
N GLU A 118 -8.25 -5.54 -20.79
CA GLU A 118 -9.29 -6.52 -20.44
C GLU A 118 -9.40 -7.65 -21.48
N GLY A 119 -9.35 -8.90 -21.00
CA GLY A 119 -9.83 -10.09 -21.74
C GLY A 119 -8.91 -10.74 -22.78
N VAL A 120 -7.80 -10.15 -23.19
CA VAL A 120 -6.92 -10.78 -24.19
C VAL A 120 -5.70 -11.40 -23.52
N ASP A 121 -5.48 -12.67 -23.80
CA ASP A 121 -4.36 -13.47 -23.30
C ASP A 121 -3.47 -13.92 -24.44
N ILE A 122 -2.19 -13.51 -24.43
CA ILE A 122 -1.21 -13.92 -25.45
C ILE A 122 0.03 -14.48 -24.73
N PRO A 123 0.02 -15.76 -24.34
CA PRO A 123 1.12 -16.36 -23.59
C PRO A 123 2.47 -16.34 -24.31
N SER A 124 2.47 -16.25 -25.63
CA SER A 124 3.68 -16.30 -26.46
C SER A 124 4.49 -15.00 -26.50
N ILE A 125 3.97 -13.88 -25.95
CA ILE A 125 4.69 -12.60 -25.92
C ILE A 125 6.02 -12.76 -25.19
N ASN A 126 7.11 -12.31 -25.84
CA ASN A 126 8.48 -12.38 -25.32
C ASN A 126 9.18 -11.01 -25.20
N GLN A 127 8.57 -9.94 -25.73
CA GLN A 127 9.04 -8.58 -25.53
C GLN A 127 7.88 -7.59 -25.37
N VAL A 128 8.02 -6.63 -24.47
CA VAL A 128 7.06 -5.55 -24.25
C VAL A 128 7.79 -4.21 -24.30
N LEU A 129 7.31 -3.27 -25.11
CA LEU A 129 7.81 -1.90 -25.18
C LEU A 129 6.77 -0.94 -24.59
N LEU A 130 7.17 -0.14 -23.62
CA LEU A 130 6.34 0.88 -23.00
C LEU A 130 6.80 2.26 -23.46
N LEU A 131 6.02 2.88 -24.36
CA LEU A 131 6.33 4.19 -24.97
C LEU A 131 5.41 5.28 -24.43
N ARG A 132 4.79 5.05 -23.29
CA ARG A 132 3.86 5.97 -22.64
C ARG A 132 4.18 6.13 -21.15
N PRO A 133 3.83 7.29 -20.54
CA PRO A 133 3.99 7.44 -19.10
C PRO A 133 3.10 6.46 -18.33
N THR A 134 3.62 5.92 -17.26
CA THR A 134 2.87 5.07 -16.33
C THR A 134 1.96 5.94 -15.47
N GLU A 135 0.65 5.82 -15.64
CA GLU A 135 -0.35 6.59 -14.88
C GLU A 135 -0.83 5.86 -13.62
N SER A 136 -0.66 4.53 -13.56
CA SER A 136 -1.04 3.69 -12.43
C SER A 136 -0.17 2.44 -12.38
N SER A 137 0.34 2.11 -11.20
CA SER A 137 1.11 0.90 -10.98
C SER A 137 0.27 -0.38 -11.20
N ILE A 138 -1.04 -0.35 -10.93
CA ILE A 138 -1.93 -1.49 -11.24
C ILE A 138 -2.06 -1.71 -12.74
N ILE A 139 -2.33 -0.65 -13.51
CA ILE A 139 -2.42 -0.76 -14.97
C ILE A 139 -1.09 -1.23 -15.54
N PHE A 140 0.02 -0.72 -15.02
CA PHE A 140 1.36 -1.15 -15.40
C PHE A 140 1.55 -2.66 -15.14
N ILE A 141 1.27 -3.16 -13.94
CA ILE A 141 1.35 -4.59 -13.62
C ILE A 141 0.38 -5.43 -14.46
N GLN A 142 -0.82 -4.94 -14.75
CA GLN A 142 -1.76 -5.63 -15.62
C GLN A 142 -1.25 -5.77 -17.07
N GLN A 143 -0.60 -4.73 -17.59
CA GLN A 143 0.04 -4.77 -18.91
C GLN A 143 1.21 -5.74 -18.94
N LEU A 144 2.07 -5.71 -17.93
CA LEU A 144 3.13 -6.69 -17.75
C LEU A 144 2.57 -8.11 -17.65
N GLY A 145 1.52 -8.29 -16.83
CA GLY A 145 0.92 -9.60 -16.56
C GLY A 145 0.46 -10.37 -17.80
N ARG A 146 0.18 -9.67 -18.89
CA ARG A 146 -0.22 -10.31 -20.15
C ARG A 146 0.93 -11.02 -20.86
N GLY A 147 2.14 -10.44 -20.81
CA GLY A 147 3.36 -11.11 -21.24
C GLY A 147 3.92 -12.11 -20.23
N LEU A 148 3.52 -12.03 -18.95
CA LEU A 148 4.08 -12.86 -17.88
C LEU A 148 3.43 -14.25 -17.74
N ARG A 149 2.63 -14.71 -18.69
CA ARG A 149 2.14 -16.09 -18.68
C ARG A 149 3.20 -17.05 -19.19
N LYS A 150 3.23 -18.25 -18.61
CA LYS A 150 4.13 -19.30 -19.07
C LYS A 150 3.71 -19.79 -20.45
N SER A 151 4.68 -19.97 -21.34
CA SER A 151 4.53 -20.60 -22.64
C SER A 151 5.68 -21.60 -22.84
N PRO A 152 5.46 -22.70 -23.54
CA PRO A 152 6.54 -23.64 -23.90
C PRO A 152 7.62 -23.01 -24.79
N THR A 153 7.31 -21.88 -25.45
CA THR A 153 8.19 -21.25 -26.45
C THR A 153 9.08 -20.16 -25.85
N LYS A 154 8.98 -19.88 -24.53
CA LYS A 154 9.80 -18.86 -23.87
C LYS A 154 10.08 -19.21 -22.40
N HIS A 155 11.20 -18.74 -21.87
CA HIS A 155 11.60 -18.88 -20.47
C HIS A 155 11.39 -17.57 -19.68
N PHE A 156 11.51 -16.42 -20.36
CA PHE A 156 11.32 -15.08 -19.78
C PHE A 156 10.75 -14.08 -20.78
N VAL A 157 10.41 -12.90 -20.29
CA VAL A 157 9.91 -11.77 -21.09
C VAL A 157 10.78 -10.55 -20.81
N ASN A 158 11.24 -9.87 -21.85
CA ASN A 158 11.94 -8.60 -21.73
C ASN A 158 10.93 -7.43 -21.82
N ILE A 159 11.01 -6.54 -20.87
CA ILE A 159 10.16 -5.35 -20.78
C ILE A 159 11.09 -4.14 -20.83
N ILE A 160 10.91 -3.31 -21.85
CA ILE A 160 11.72 -2.12 -22.08
C ILE A 160 10.80 -0.90 -21.92
N ASP A 161 11.05 -0.10 -20.90
CA ASP A 161 10.25 1.08 -20.58
C ASP A 161 11.04 2.34 -20.88
N PHE A 162 10.54 3.16 -21.82
CA PHE A 162 11.18 4.39 -22.27
C PHE A 162 10.78 5.56 -21.36
N ILE A 163 11.64 5.85 -20.39
CA ILE A 163 11.39 6.79 -19.30
C ILE A 163 11.72 8.21 -19.75
N GLY A 164 10.68 8.98 -20.02
CA GLY A 164 10.75 10.42 -20.24
C GLY A 164 10.84 11.20 -18.91
N ASN A 165 10.70 12.54 -18.98
CA ASN A 165 10.66 13.42 -17.80
C ASN A 165 9.21 13.64 -17.33
N TYR A 166 8.54 12.57 -16.86
CA TYR A 166 7.16 12.62 -16.41
C TYR A 166 7.09 12.66 -14.88
N ASP A 167 6.19 13.49 -14.34
CA ASP A 167 5.94 13.56 -12.91
C ASP A 167 5.37 12.24 -12.33
N THR A 168 4.81 11.39 -13.20
CA THR A 168 4.26 10.07 -12.84
C THR A 168 5.29 8.94 -12.80
N ASN A 169 6.54 9.19 -13.14
CA ASN A 169 7.60 8.15 -13.18
C ASN A 169 7.81 7.45 -11.84
N PHE A 170 7.45 8.08 -10.72
CA PHE A 170 7.51 7.45 -9.40
C PHE A 170 6.57 6.24 -9.26
N MET A 171 5.57 6.09 -10.12
CA MET A 171 4.66 4.94 -10.13
C MET A 171 5.35 3.64 -10.54
N ILE A 172 6.41 3.72 -11.34
CA ILE A 172 7.16 2.56 -11.83
C ILE A 172 7.83 1.79 -10.68
N PRO A 173 8.75 2.39 -9.90
CA PRO A 173 9.35 1.69 -8.77
C PRO A 173 8.34 1.37 -7.67
N LYS A 174 7.27 2.17 -7.53
CA LYS A 174 6.16 1.88 -6.63
C LYS A 174 5.47 0.55 -6.98
N ALA A 175 5.28 0.25 -8.27
CA ALA A 175 4.71 -1.01 -8.75
C ALA A 175 5.55 -2.24 -8.39
N PHE A 176 6.87 -2.08 -8.31
CA PHE A 176 7.80 -3.13 -7.92
C PHE A 176 8.13 -3.15 -6.42
N SER A 177 7.57 -2.22 -5.64
CA SER A 177 7.80 -2.13 -4.21
C SER A 177 6.71 -2.88 -3.43
N TYR A 178 7.09 -3.47 -2.29
CA TYR A 178 6.17 -4.24 -1.46
C TYR A 178 5.08 -3.38 -0.79
N ASN A 179 5.43 -2.18 -0.34
CA ASN A 179 4.52 -1.30 0.43
C ASN A 179 3.99 -0.12 -0.39
N GLY A 180 4.50 0.10 -1.61
CA GLY A 180 4.10 1.22 -2.45
C GLY A 180 4.44 2.62 -1.88
N ASP A 181 5.26 2.71 -0.82
CA ASP A 181 5.73 3.97 -0.27
C ASP A 181 6.96 4.52 -1.00
N LYS A 182 7.30 5.80 -0.76
CA LYS A 182 8.45 6.48 -1.41
C LYS A 182 9.79 5.83 -1.10
N GLU A 183 9.98 5.38 0.12
CA GLU A 183 11.24 4.79 0.55
C GLU A 183 11.43 3.40 -0.07
N ALA A 184 10.36 2.61 -0.13
CA ALA A 184 10.36 1.34 -0.85
C ALA A 184 10.58 1.53 -2.36
N ALA A 185 9.98 2.57 -2.97
CA ALA A 185 10.22 2.93 -4.36
C ALA A 185 11.69 3.32 -4.62
N ARG A 186 12.31 4.12 -3.74
CA ARG A 186 13.74 4.46 -3.82
C ARG A 186 14.64 3.23 -3.74
N LYS A 187 14.32 2.28 -2.88
CA LYS A 187 15.08 1.03 -2.75
C LYS A 187 15.02 0.17 -4.01
N VAL A 188 13.88 0.11 -4.67
CA VAL A 188 13.75 -0.59 -5.96
C VAL A 188 14.72 0.02 -6.99
N LEU A 189 14.90 1.35 -7.01
CA LEU A 189 15.82 2.02 -7.92
C LEU A 189 17.30 1.72 -7.64
N VAL A 190 17.66 1.53 -6.36
CA VAL A 190 19.06 1.34 -5.94
C VAL A 190 19.47 -0.13 -5.97
N HIS A 191 18.59 -1.03 -5.55
CA HIS A 191 18.95 -2.43 -5.28
C HIS A 191 18.20 -3.44 -6.18
N GLY A 192 17.37 -2.97 -7.13
CA GLY A 192 16.40 -3.84 -7.80
C GLY A 192 15.28 -4.27 -6.85
N GLY A 193 14.10 -4.57 -7.34
CA GLY A 193 12.98 -5.02 -6.49
C GLY A 193 13.20 -6.42 -5.90
N ASN A 194 12.62 -6.70 -4.74
CA ASN A 194 12.50 -8.07 -4.21
C ASN A 194 11.43 -8.83 -5.01
N LEU A 195 11.80 -9.26 -6.22
CA LEU A 195 10.91 -9.96 -7.12
C LEU A 195 10.99 -11.47 -6.89
N PRO A 196 9.88 -12.20 -6.95
CA PRO A 196 9.90 -13.65 -6.83
C PRO A 196 10.62 -14.31 -8.04
N GLY A 197 11.51 -15.23 -7.76
CA GLY A 197 12.21 -16.01 -8.77
C GLY A 197 13.44 -15.30 -9.35
N ILE A 198 13.70 -15.52 -10.66
CA ILE A 198 14.86 -14.98 -11.38
C ILE A 198 14.54 -13.68 -12.14
N SER A 199 13.44 -13.03 -11.84
CA SER A 199 13.08 -11.74 -12.45
C SER A 199 13.98 -10.62 -11.98
N THR A 200 14.31 -9.67 -12.86
CA THR A 200 15.19 -8.52 -12.56
C THR A 200 14.52 -7.20 -12.92
N VAL A 201 14.90 -6.13 -12.21
CA VAL A 201 14.51 -4.75 -12.52
C VAL A 201 15.78 -3.91 -12.55
N GLU A 202 16.05 -3.31 -13.68
CA GLU A 202 17.21 -2.47 -13.94
C GLU A 202 16.79 -1.13 -14.52
N PHE A 203 17.49 -0.07 -14.15
CA PHE A 203 17.30 1.28 -14.68
C PHE A 203 18.66 1.84 -15.10
N ASP A 204 18.71 2.55 -16.20
CA ASP A 204 19.90 3.35 -16.51
C ASP A 204 20.03 4.54 -15.53
N GLU A 205 21.23 5.13 -15.44
CA GLU A 205 21.52 6.16 -14.44
C GLU A 205 20.67 7.44 -14.63
N ILE A 206 20.38 7.84 -15.86
CA ILE A 206 19.54 9.02 -16.14
C ILE A 206 18.08 8.71 -15.86
N ALA A 207 17.60 7.51 -16.17
CA ALA A 207 16.26 7.06 -15.80
C ALA A 207 16.08 7.05 -14.28
N LYS A 208 17.06 6.55 -13.53
CA LYS A 208 17.08 6.63 -12.05
C LYS A 208 16.96 8.07 -11.58
N GLU A 209 17.77 8.97 -12.12
CA GLU A 209 17.76 10.40 -11.78
C GLU A 209 16.39 11.04 -12.05
N ARG A 210 15.79 10.79 -13.22
CA ARG A 210 14.45 11.26 -13.58
C ARG A 210 13.39 10.77 -12.61
N ILE A 211 13.45 9.49 -12.23
CA ILE A 211 12.52 8.91 -11.27
C ILE A 211 12.74 9.50 -9.88
N PHE A 212 14.00 9.66 -9.42
CA PHE A 212 14.30 10.34 -8.16
C PHE A 212 13.80 11.78 -8.15
N HIS A 213 13.93 12.51 -9.25
CA HIS A 213 13.38 13.85 -9.42
C HIS A 213 11.85 13.84 -9.32
N ALA A 214 11.18 12.91 -9.99
CA ALA A 214 9.73 12.74 -9.90
C ALA A 214 9.29 12.42 -8.46
N ILE A 215 10.00 11.53 -7.75
CA ILE A 215 9.78 11.25 -6.33
C ILE A 215 9.98 12.50 -5.46
N ALA A 216 10.98 13.34 -5.75
CA ALA A 216 11.28 14.56 -4.98
C ALA A 216 10.28 15.69 -5.28
N LYS A 217 9.96 15.93 -6.56
CA LYS A 217 8.97 16.93 -7.02
C LYS A 217 7.55 16.63 -6.56
N THR A 218 7.22 15.38 -6.38
CA THR A 218 5.92 14.98 -5.86
C THR A 218 5.84 15.41 -4.39
N SER A 219 5.71 16.71 -4.17
CA SER A 219 5.25 17.25 -2.89
C SER A 219 3.82 16.79 -2.75
N PHE A 220 3.63 15.67 -2.08
CA PHE A 220 2.32 15.19 -1.73
C PHE A 220 1.69 16.16 -0.74
N SER A 221 1.08 17.21 -1.26
CA SER A 221 -0.10 17.68 -0.58
C SER A 221 -1.06 16.51 -0.70
N THR A 222 -1.24 15.76 0.37
CA THR A 222 -2.16 14.62 0.48
C THR A 222 -3.51 14.91 -0.16
N LYS A 223 -3.91 16.18 -0.23
CA LYS A 223 -5.14 16.65 -0.87
C LYS A 223 -5.09 16.55 -2.40
N GLU A 224 -4.00 16.94 -3.03
CA GLU A 224 -3.87 16.89 -4.50
C GLU A 224 -3.72 15.45 -5.00
N GLU A 225 -3.04 14.59 -4.26
CA GLU A 225 -2.98 13.15 -4.55
C GLU A 225 -4.40 12.53 -4.52
N PHE A 226 -5.15 12.79 -3.46
CA PHE A 226 -6.52 12.30 -3.32
C PHE A 226 -7.45 12.84 -4.41
N LYS A 227 -7.35 14.13 -4.70
CA LYS A 227 -8.10 14.78 -5.78
C LYS A 227 -7.77 14.16 -7.12
N THR A 228 -6.49 13.96 -7.45
CA THR A 228 -6.06 13.35 -8.71
C THR A 228 -6.60 11.94 -8.87
N ALA A 229 -6.54 11.11 -7.81
CA ALA A 229 -7.09 9.76 -7.83
C ALA A 229 -8.61 9.76 -8.10
N VAL A 230 -9.35 10.64 -7.42
CA VAL A 230 -10.80 10.78 -7.63
C VAL A 230 -11.13 11.25 -9.04
N LEU A 231 -10.47 12.32 -9.53
CA LEU A 231 -10.76 12.91 -10.84
C LEU A 231 -10.42 11.97 -11.99
N SER A 232 -9.30 11.27 -11.90
CA SER A 232 -8.88 10.26 -12.90
C SER A 232 -9.94 9.16 -13.03
N LEU A 233 -10.37 8.58 -11.91
CA LEU A 233 -11.42 7.56 -11.90
C LEU A 233 -12.77 8.09 -12.33
N ALA A 234 -13.18 9.29 -11.86
CA ALA A 234 -14.45 9.89 -12.23
C ALA A 234 -14.56 10.13 -13.74
N ASN A 235 -13.50 10.62 -14.37
CA ASN A 235 -13.43 10.80 -15.81
C ASN A 235 -13.46 9.47 -16.58
N LYS A 236 -12.76 8.45 -16.06
CA LYS A 236 -12.73 7.11 -16.67
C LYS A 236 -14.08 6.40 -16.59
N LEU A 237 -14.75 6.50 -15.44
CA LEU A 237 -16.01 5.78 -15.16
C LEU A 237 -17.27 6.56 -15.52
N HIS A 238 -17.15 7.86 -15.85
CA HIS A 238 -18.27 8.80 -16.06
C HIS A 238 -19.29 8.82 -14.89
N ARG A 239 -18.82 8.53 -13.68
CA ARG A 239 -19.58 8.59 -12.42
C ARG A 239 -18.66 8.81 -11.23
N LEU A 240 -19.24 9.09 -10.07
CA LEU A 240 -18.48 9.16 -8.83
C LEU A 240 -17.87 7.77 -8.50
N PRO A 241 -16.56 7.68 -8.26
CA PRO A 241 -15.92 6.42 -7.85
C PRO A 241 -16.44 5.93 -6.50
N SER A 242 -16.68 4.64 -6.38
CA SER A 242 -16.92 3.93 -5.12
C SER A 242 -15.59 3.48 -4.49
N TYR A 243 -15.62 3.02 -3.23
CA TYR A 243 -14.44 2.42 -2.60
C TYR A 243 -13.87 1.25 -3.41
N GLN A 244 -14.74 0.41 -3.98
CA GLN A 244 -14.33 -0.73 -4.80
C GLN A 244 -13.65 -0.31 -6.11
N ASP A 245 -14.03 0.83 -6.69
CA ASP A 245 -13.38 1.32 -7.91
C ASP A 245 -11.92 1.71 -7.65
N PHE A 246 -11.62 2.31 -6.49
CA PHE A 246 -10.23 2.58 -6.11
C PHE A 246 -9.42 1.28 -6.03
N LEU A 247 -9.95 0.26 -5.39
CA LEU A 247 -9.28 -1.02 -5.25
C LEU A 247 -9.09 -1.77 -6.58
N SER A 248 -10.03 -1.60 -7.51
CA SER A 248 -10.00 -2.29 -8.80
C SER A 248 -9.13 -1.62 -9.85
N TYR A 249 -9.00 -0.28 -9.78
CA TYR A 249 -8.39 0.52 -10.86
C TYR A 249 -7.21 1.36 -10.43
N THR A 250 -6.88 1.40 -9.14
CA THR A 250 -5.76 2.20 -8.61
C THR A 250 -5.05 1.47 -7.47
N ASP A 251 -3.83 1.91 -7.13
CA ASP A 251 -3.13 1.50 -5.90
C ASP A 251 -3.54 2.34 -4.70
N PHE A 252 -4.49 3.22 -4.90
CA PHE A 252 -4.89 4.17 -3.87
C PHE A 252 -5.77 3.48 -2.82
N GLU A 253 -5.33 3.52 -1.56
CA GLU A 253 -6.08 2.97 -0.43
C GLU A 253 -7.04 4.05 0.12
N PRO A 254 -8.37 3.91 -0.06
CA PRO A 254 -9.36 4.90 0.35
C PRO A 254 -9.33 5.25 1.84
N ASN A 255 -8.83 4.35 2.69
CA ASN A 255 -8.70 4.60 4.13
C ASN A 255 -7.85 5.85 4.44
N ARG A 256 -6.90 6.20 3.60
CA ARG A 256 -6.10 7.43 3.74
C ARG A 256 -6.95 8.70 3.67
N ILE A 257 -8.02 8.70 2.87
CA ILE A 257 -8.99 9.80 2.85
C ILE A 257 -9.78 9.83 4.15
N ILE A 258 -10.24 8.66 4.60
CA ILE A 258 -11.05 8.52 5.82
C ILE A 258 -10.26 8.99 7.03
N GLU A 259 -9.03 8.52 7.22
CA GLU A 259 -8.13 8.93 8.32
C GLU A 259 -7.92 10.45 8.37
N LYS A 260 -7.88 11.14 7.22
CA LYS A 260 -7.59 12.58 7.15
C LYS A 260 -8.83 13.47 7.18
N TYR A 261 -9.92 13.05 6.57
CA TYR A 261 -11.12 13.87 6.37
C TYR A 261 -12.37 13.34 7.10
N GLY A 262 -12.22 12.24 7.85
CA GLY A 262 -13.31 11.58 8.57
C GLY A 262 -14.16 10.68 7.67
N SER A 263 -14.38 11.05 6.40
CA SER A 263 -15.10 10.23 5.43
C SER A 263 -14.80 10.63 3.99
N TYR A 264 -15.06 9.74 3.05
CA TYR A 264 -14.95 10.03 1.62
C TYR A 264 -15.89 11.15 1.16
N PRO A 265 -17.18 11.17 1.54
CA PRO A 265 -18.07 12.30 1.22
C PRO A 265 -17.60 13.65 1.79
N ALA A 266 -17.02 13.67 2.99
CA ALA A 266 -16.47 14.89 3.56
C ALA A 266 -15.29 15.43 2.72
N PHE A 267 -14.43 14.55 2.25
CA PHE A 267 -13.35 14.93 1.32
C PHE A 267 -13.90 15.46 -0.01
N LEU A 268 -14.85 14.75 -0.63
CA LEU A 268 -15.45 15.16 -1.90
C LEU A 268 -16.00 16.59 -1.86
N LYS A 269 -16.59 16.99 -0.74
CA LYS A 269 -17.05 18.37 -0.53
C LYS A 269 -15.90 19.38 -0.60
N THR A 270 -14.68 19.03 -0.18
CA THR A 270 -13.52 19.93 -0.25
C THR A 270 -12.99 20.16 -1.66
N ILE A 271 -13.34 19.28 -2.60
CA ILE A 271 -12.92 19.31 -4.01
C ILE A 271 -14.10 19.53 -4.98
N GLU A 272 -15.31 19.79 -4.47
CA GLU A 272 -16.56 19.88 -5.23
C GLU A 272 -16.45 20.74 -6.49
N LYS A 273 -15.82 21.92 -6.37
CA LYS A 273 -15.62 22.86 -7.49
C LYS A 273 -14.74 22.33 -8.63
N THR A 274 -13.96 21.28 -8.37
CA THR A 274 -13.04 20.68 -9.35
C THR A 274 -13.59 19.41 -9.98
N LEU A 275 -14.72 18.90 -9.48
CA LEU A 275 -15.35 17.70 -10.02
C LEU A 275 -15.94 17.97 -11.42
N PRO A 276 -15.93 16.95 -12.31
CA PRO A 276 -16.57 17.03 -13.61
C PRO A 276 -18.05 17.41 -13.49
N ARG A 277 -18.57 18.19 -14.45
CA ARG A 277 -19.97 18.70 -14.44
C ARG A 277 -21.05 17.60 -14.41
N PHE A 278 -20.71 16.40 -14.85
CA PHE A 278 -21.64 15.25 -14.82
C PHE A 278 -21.73 14.58 -13.43
N ILE A 279 -20.89 14.97 -12.47
CA ILE A 279 -20.91 14.46 -11.10
C ILE A 279 -21.79 15.35 -10.24
N THR A 280 -22.78 14.74 -9.60
CA THR A 280 -23.60 15.38 -8.54
C THR A 280 -23.28 14.71 -7.22
N LEU A 281 -22.81 15.48 -6.24
CA LEU A 281 -22.50 14.94 -4.91
C LEU A 281 -23.78 14.62 -4.14
N PRO A 282 -23.81 13.51 -3.41
CA PRO A 282 -24.89 13.22 -2.47
C PRO A 282 -24.86 14.23 -1.31
N LEU A 283 -26.04 14.64 -0.87
CA LEU A 283 -26.18 15.52 0.29
C LEU A 283 -26.31 14.69 1.56
N PHE A 284 -25.39 14.96 2.49
CA PHE A 284 -25.40 14.36 3.83
C PHE A 284 -25.48 15.46 4.89
N SER A 285 -26.29 15.22 5.92
CA SER A 285 -26.34 16.07 7.11
C SER A 285 -25.03 15.98 7.91
N LYS A 286 -24.81 16.92 8.82
CA LYS A 286 -23.65 16.87 9.73
C LYS A 286 -23.65 15.60 10.59
N PHE A 287 -24.83 15.14 11.00
CA PHE A 287 -24.99 13.90 11.75
C PHE A 287 -24.56 12.69 10.90
N GLU A 288 -25.03 12.57 9.67
CA GLU A 288 -24.69 11.48 8.77
C GLU A 288 -23.18 11.43 8.47
N LEU A 289 -22.55 12.59 8.22
CA LEU A 289 -21.10 12.67 8.05
C LEU A 289 -20.33 12.26 9.31
N SER A 290 -20.84 12.61 10.51
CA SER A 290 -20.20 12.17 11.76
C SER A 290 -20.34 10.67 12.00
N ILE A 291 -21.45 10.06 11.57
CA ILE A 291 -21.59 8.59 11.63
C ILE A 291 -20.63 7.89 10.67
N LEU A 292 -20.44 8.42 9.46
CA LEU A 292 -19.44 7.88 8.52
C LEU A 292 -18.01 7.99 9.06
N ASP A 293 -17.68 9.10 9.76
CA ASP A 293 -16.41 9.27 10.45
C ASP A 293 -16.24 8.22 11.57
N VAL A 294 -17.27 8.00 12.37
CA VAL A 294 -17.26 6.95 13.42
C VAL A 294 -17.03 5.57 12.83
N ILE A 295 -17.73 5.23 11.75
CA ILE A 295 -17.56 3.93 11.08
C ILE A 295 -16.11 3.79 10.59
N GLY A 296 -15.61 4.74 9.81
CA GLY A 296 -14.28 4.64 9.20
C GLY A 296 -13.11 4.73 10.18
N ASN A 297 -13.26 5.45 11.30
CA ASN A 297 -12.17 5.68 12.25
C ASN A 297 -12.31 4.96 13.60
N ALA A 298 -13.52 4.67 14.05
CA ALA A 298 -13.75 4.06 15.36
C ALA A 298 -13.94 2.54 15.29
N LEU A 299 -14.52 2.01 14.19
CA LEU A 299 -14.61 0.55 13.98
C LEU A 299 -13.26 -0.10 13.61
N GLY A 300 -12.17 0.64 13.77
CA GLY A 300 -10.82 0.12 13.62
C GLY A 300 -10.22 0.25 12.22
N GLY A 301 -10.85 1.00 11.31
CA GLY A 301 -10.31 1.23 9.97
C GLY A 301 -10.02 -0.06 9.20
N GLY A 302 -10.88 -1.08 9.33
CA GLY A 302 -10.75 -2.37 8.66
C GLY A 302 -9.57 -3.22 9.11
N ILE A 303 -9.20 -3.19 10.40
CA ILE A 303 -8.18 -4.09 10.97
C ILE A 303 -8.81 -5.44 11.32
N ARG A 304 -10.02 -5.42 11.84
CA ARG A 304 -10.79 -6.60 12.24
C ARG A 304 -12.06 -6.66 11.40
N VAL A 305 -12.54 -7.87 11.16
CA VAL A 305 -13.80 -8.09 10.41
C VAL A 305 -15.03 -8.00 11.30
N GLU A 306 -14.88 -8.22 12.61
CA GLU A 306 -15.96 -8.41 13.55
C GLU A 306 -16.85 -7.17 13.68
N GLU A 307 -16.28 -5.99 13.88
CA GLU A 307 -17.04 -4.74 14.02
C GLU A 307 -17.80 -4.34 12.75
N PRO A 308 -17.16 -4.22 11.57
CA PRO A 308 -17.89 -3.85 10.36
C PRO A 308 -18.90 -4.91 9.93
N LEU A 309 -18.63 -6.20 10.15
CA LEU A 309 -19.57 -7.28 9.86
C LEU A 309 -20.79 -7.24 10.81
N LEU A 310 -20.58 -6.99 12.11
CA LEU A 310 -21.66 -6.81 13.06
C LEU A 310 -22.56 -5.63 12.69
N LEU A 311 -21.96 -4.47 12.37
CA LEU A 311 -22.74 -3.30 11.97
C LEU A 311 -23.49 -3.56 10.66
N LEU A 312 -22.88 -4.24 9.69
CA LEU A 312 -23.53 -4.62 8.43
C LEU A 312 -24.73 -5.53 8.72
N SER A 313 -24.59 -6.53 9.59
CA SER A 313 -25.68 -7.42 10.00
C SER A 313 -26.83 -6.65 10.64
N LEU A 314 -26.54 -5.71 11.54
CA LEU A 314 -27.55 -4.89 12.20
C LEU A 314 -28.33 -3.98 11.24
N ILE A 315 -27.65 -3.32 10.27
CA ILE A 315 -28.33 -2.47 9.28
C ILE A 315 -29.14 -3.28 8.25
N GLU A 316 -28.81 -4.56 8.07
CA GLU A 316 -29.55 -5.52 7.22
C GLU A 316 -30.67 -6.23 8.00
N GLY A 317 -30.86 -5.90 9.27
CA GLY A 317 -31.95 -6.41 10.12
C GLY A 317 -31.71 -7.77 10.75
N LYS A 318 -30.48 -8.27 10.74
CA LYS A 318 -30.08 -9.51 11.41
C LYS A 318 -29.89 -9.29 12.91
N ASN A 319 -30.13 -10.34 13.70
CA ASN A 319 -29.86 -10.35 15.13
C ASN A 319 -28.43 -10.85 15.43
N LEU A 320 -28.03 -10.78 16.72
CA LEU A 320 -26.70 -11.22 17.16
C LEU A 320 -26.39 -12.68 16.84
N LYS A 321 -27.39 -13.57 17.00
CA LYS A 321 -27.20 -14.99 16.75
C LYS A 321 -26.90 -15.27 15.28
N GLU A 322 -27.64 -14.62 14.37
CA GLU A 322 -27.39 -14.71 12.93
C GLU A 322 -26.03 -14.15 12.56
N PHE A 323 -25.60 -13.06 13.19
CA PHE A 323 -24.24 -12.52 13.01
C PHE A 323 -23.17 -13.52 13.48
N GLU A 324 -23.31 -14.13 14.67
CA GLU A 324 -22.34 -15.11 15.19
C GLU A 324 -22.28 -16.36 14.31
N GLU A 325 -23.41 -16.83 13.78
CA GLU A 325 -23.48 -17.94 12.82
C GLU A 325 -22.76 -17.60 11.50
N ASP A 326 -22.98 -16.40 10.96
CA ASP A 326 -22.32 -15.92 9.74
C ASP A 326 -20.80 -15.76 9.95
N LEU A 327 -20.38 -15.21 11.08
CA LEU A 327 -18.97 -15.06 11.44
C LEU A 327 -18.28 -16.43 11.55
N PHE A 328 -18.91 -17.37 12.24
CA PHE A 328 -18.37 -18.72 12.37
C PHE A 328 -18.29 -19.44 11.03
N LYS A 329 -19.35 -19.38 10.24
CA LYS A 329 -19.42 -20.02 8.91
C LYS A 329 -18.36 -19.46 7.94
N THR A 330 -18.13 -18.15 7.99
CA THR A 330 -17.24 -17.48 7.02
C THR A 330 -15.77 -17.51 7.45
N TYR A 331 -15.50 -17.35 8.75
CA TYR A 331 -14.15 -17.17 9.29
C TYR A 331 -13.71 -18.24 10.29
N GLY A 332 -14.61 -19.15 10.69
CA GLY A 332 -14.34 -20.14 11.76
C GLY A 332 -14.11 -19.49 13.13
N LYS A 333 -14.56 -18.24 13.33
CA LYS A 333 -14.25 -17.44 14.53
C LYS A 333 -15.43 -17.45 15.52
N ILE A 334 -15.06 -17.53 16.80
CA ILE A 334 -15.95 -17.27 17.94
C ILE A 334 -15.37 -16.05 18.67
N ILE A 335 -16.24 -15.12 19.07
CA ILE A 335 -15.80 -13.90 19.75
C ILE A 335 -15.67 -14.19 21.26
N GLU A 336 -14.45 -14.12 21.75
CA GLU A 336 -14.12 -14.26 23.16
C GLU A 336 -14.76 -13.14 24.02
N PRO A 337 -15.10 -13.40 25.30
CA PRO A 337 -15.75 -12.42 26.17
C PRO A 337 -14.99 -11.08 26.29
N LEU A 338 -13.66 -11.13 26.27
CA LEU A 338 -12.81 -9.95 26.34
C LEU A 338 -12.98 -9.08 25.09
N LYS A 339 -13.00 -9.68 23.92
CA LYS A 339 -13.23 -9.01 22.64
C LYS A 339 -14.65 -8.45 22.55
N TRP A 340 -15.65 -9.21 22.98
CA TRP A 340 -17.04 -8.74 23.07
C TRP A 340 -17.17 -7.46 23.90
N ASN A 341 -16.48 -7.40 25.04
CA ASN A 341 -16.49 -6.20 25.88
C ASN A 341 -15.89 -4.98 25.15
N THR A 342 -14.83 -5.18 24.37
CA THR A 342 -14.23 -4.11 23.55
C THR A 342 -15.16 -3.67 22.43
N ILE A 343 -15.76 -4.61 21.69
CA ILE A 343 -16.75 -4.34 20.63
C ILE A 343 -17.91 -3.52 21.18
N LYS A 344 -18.51 -3.93 22.32
CA LYS A 344 -19.59 -3.18 22.97
C LYS A 344 -19.20 -1.74 23.25
N LYS A 345 -18.01 -1.51 23.83
CA LYS A 345 -17.53 -0.16 24.13
C LYS A 345 -17.28 0.68 22.87
N VAL A 346 -16.82 0.07 21.78
CA VAL A 346 -16.68 0.74 20.48
C VAL A 346 -18.05 1.21 19.98
N PHE A 347 -19.03 0.32 19.96
CA PHE A 347 -20.39 0.65 19.50
C PHE A 347 -21.14 1.65 20.38
N GLU A 348 -20.86 1.68 21.68
CA GLU A 348 -21.39 2.67 22.61
C GLU A 348 -20.67 4.01 22.59
N GLY A 349 -19.59 4.17 21.78
CA GLY A 349 -18.75 5.37 21.77
C GLY A 349 -17.95 5.59 23.05
N LYS A 350 -17.76 4.54 23.86
CA LYS A 350 -17.04 4.57 25.15
C LYS A 350 -15.57 4.17 25.05
N TRP A 351 -15.19 3.47 23.98
CA TRP A 351 -13.83 3.03 23.77
C TRP A 351 -12.92 4.18 23.31
N ASP A 352 -13.44 5.01 22.45
CA ASP A 352 -12.88 6.29 22.00
C ASP A 352 -14.06 7.27 21.95
N PRO A 353 -13.94 8.55 22.36
CA PRO A 353 -15.08 9.44 22.50
C PRO A 353 -15.66 9.86 21.15
N TYR A 354 -16.52 9.02 20.60
CA TYR A 354 -17.31 9.24 19.38
C TYR A 354 -18.81 9.11 19.65
N TYR A 355 -19.61 9.28 18.61
CA TYR A 355 -21.05 9.01 18.66
C TYR A 355 -21.31 7.51 18.92
N SER A 356 -22.33 7.21 19.70
CA SER A 356 -22.81 5.86 19.87
C SER A 356 -23.52 5.37 18.61
N LEU A 357 -23.19 4.17 18.14
CA LEU A 357 -23.83 3.49 17.01
C LEU A 357 -24.95 2.55 17.46
N ALA A 358 -24.78 1.93 18.63
CA ALA A 358 -25.75 0.96 19.14
C ALA A 358 -25.86 1.00 20.68
N ILE A 359 -27.02 0.54 21.18
CA ILE A 359 -27.29 0.23 22.58
C ILE A 359 -26.99 -1.25 22.77
N THR A 360 -26.09 -1.57 23.71
CA THR A 360 -25.61 -2.95 23.92
C THR A 360 -26.18 -3.63 25.15
N GLN A 361 -27.02 -2.92 25.92
CA GLN A 361 -27.75 -3.49 27.08
C GLN A 361 -28.99 -4.21 26.58
N GLY A 362 -29.06 -5.51 26.82
CA GLY A 362 -30.12 -6.39 26.29
C GLY A 362 -29.81 -6.83 24.85
N ASN A 363 -30.73 -6.57 23.92
CA ASN A 363 -30.51 -6.79 22.51
C ASN A 363 -29.55 -5.70 21.95
N PHE A 364 -28.63 -6.10 21.12
CA PHE A 364 -27.70 -5.17 20.45
C PHE A 364 -28.48 -4.45 19.36
N GLU A 365 -28.87 -3.19 19.57
CA GLU A 365 -29.77 -2.44 18.68
C GLU A 365 -29.15 -1.12 18.27
N LEU A 366 -29.34 -0.71 17.00
CA LEU A 366 -28.91 0.60 16.52
C LEU A 366 -29.61 1.72 17.31
N VAL A 367 -28.89 2.80 17.63
CA VAL A 367 -29.49 3.99 18.22
C VAL A 367 -30.55 4.58 17.29
N GLU A 368 -31.66 5.09 17.85
CA GLU A 368 -32.83 5.56 17.10
C GLU A 368 -32.49 6.59 16.01
N ALA A 369 -31.63 7.57 16.34
CA ALA A 369 -31.24 8.60 15.39
C ALA A 369 -30.53 8.03 14.15
N PHE A 370 -29.67 7.01 14.35
CA PHE A 370 -28.94 6.37 13.25
C PHE A 370 -29.88 5.48 12.44
N ARG A 371 -30.74 4.69 13.07
CA ARG A 371 -31.76 3.89 12.40
C ARG A 371 -32.68 4.75 11.53
N LYS A 372 -33.16 5.89 12.05
CA LYS A 372 -33.98 6.83 11.31
C LYS A 372 -33.24 7.43 10.10
N ALA A 373 -31.97 7.82 10.26
CA ALA A 373 -31.17 8.32 9.15
C ALA A 373 -31.01 7.31 8.01
N LEU A 374 -30.76 6.03 8.33
CA LEU A 374 -30.69 4.95 7.35
C LEU A 374 -32.00 4.74 6.59
N GLN A 375 -33.16 4.89 7.27
CA GLN A 375 -34.48 4.73 6.66
C GLN A 375 -34.88 5.92 5.79
N THR A 376 -34.52 7.14 6.18
CA THR A 376 -34.94 8.37 5.50
C THR A 376 -34.05 8.75 4.34
N ASN A 377 -32.74 8.43 4.38
CA ASN A 377 -31.78 8.77 3.33
C ASN A 377 -31.18 7.49 2.70
N LYS A 378 -31.78 7.06 1.57
CA LYS A 378 -31.30 5.88 0.82
C LYS A 378 -29.83 5.98 0.38
N ARG A 379 -29.36 7.21 0.03
CA ARG A 379 -27.96 7.41 -0.35
C ARG A 379 -27.03 7.26 0.84
N PHE A 380 -27.45 7.69 2.01
CA PHE A 380 -26.70 7.47 3.25
C PHE A 380 -26.61 5.98 3.59
N PHE A 381 -27.71 5.25 3.49
CA PHE A 381 -27.70 3.78 3.67
C PHE A 381 -26.70 3.10 2.71
N GLN A 382 -26.72 3.48 1.42
CA GLN A 382 -25.80 2.92 0.42
C GLN A 382 -24.34 3.26 0.73
N GLU A 383 -24.05 4.48 1.18
CA GLU A 383 -22.70 4.89 1.56
C GLU A 383 -22.20 4.14 2.79
N VAL A 384 -23.02 4.02 3.84
CA VAL A 384 -22.70 3.20 5.03
C VAL A 384 -22.41 1.76 4.64
N ARG A 385 -23.27 1.16 3.82
CA ARG A 385 -23.10 -0.23 3.37
C ARG A 385 -21.84 -0.39 2.53
N SER A 386 -21.56 0.55 1.62
CA SER A 386 -20.36 0.51 0.77
C SER A 386 -19.08 0.65 1.61
N LEU A 387 -19.08 1.53 2.61
CA LEU A 387 -17.96 1.69 3.55
C LEU A 387 -17.73 0.41 4.37
N LEU A 388 -18.77 -0.21 4.91
CA LEU A 388 -18.64 -1.44 5.69
C LEU A 388 -18.11 -2.61 4.85
N LEU A 389 -18.58 -2.77 3.63
CA LEU A 389 -18.06 -3.80 2.70
C LEU A 389 -16.59 -3.55 2.37
N TYR A 390 -16.19 -2.28 2.19
CA TYR A 390 -14.80 -1.92 2.01
C TYR A 390 -13.95 -2.24 3.24
N GLU A 391 -14.42 -1.93 4.45
CA GLU A 391 -13.70 -2.24 5.69
C GLU A 391 -13.51 -3.76 5.88
N ILE A 392 -14.52 -4.57 5.56
CA ILE A 392 -14.43 -6.04 5.59
C ILE A 392 -13.42 -6.54 4.56
N ASP A 393 -13.49 -6.04 3.31
CA ASP A 393 -12.52 -6.39 2.26
C ASP A 393 -11.10 -5.99 2.67
N ARG A 394 -10.92 -4.80 3.21
CA ARG A 394 -9.64 -4.30 3.69
C ARG A 394 -9.04 -5.19 4.77
N ALA A 395 -9.85 -5.60 5.77
CA ALA A 395 -9.43 -6.52 6.80
C ALA A 395 -8.94 -7.84 6.20
N ASN A 396 -9.72 -8.43 5.29
CA ASN A 396 -9.37 -9.69 4.63
C ASN A 396 -8.11 -9.58 3.78
N ARG A 397 -7.96 -8.51 3.01
CA ARG A 397 -6.88 -8.33 2.05
C ARG A 397 -5.55 -7.96 2.71
N LEU A 398 -5.57 -7.09 3.73
CA LEU A 398 -4.36 -6.52 4.32
C LEU A 398 -3.91 -7.22 5.60
N PHE A 399 -4.85 -7.77 6.39
CA PHE A 399 -4.58 -8.23 7.74
C PHE A 399 -4.79 -9.74 7.94
N PHE A 400 -4.83 -10.53 6.86
CA PHE A 400 -4.76 -11.99 6.96
C PHE A 400 -3.45 -12.52 6.35
N PRO A 401 -2.90 -13.62 6.91
CA PRO A 401 -3.31 -14.33 8.14
C PRO A 401 -2.97 -13.56 9.42
N LEU A 402 -3.75 -13.79 10.48
CA LEU A 402 -3.49 -13.22 11.80
C LEU A 402 -2.35 -13.95 12.50
N TYR A 403 -1.58 -13.19 13.29
CA TYR A 403 -0.57 -13.73 14.17
C TYR A 403 -1.23 -14.42 15.37
N GLU A 404 -0.76 -15.58 15.73
CA GLU A 404 -1.37 -16.48 16.71
C GLU A 404 -1.73 -15.78 18.03
N GLY A 405 -3.01 -15.91 18.43
CA GLY A 405 -3.56 -15.32 19.65
C GLY A 405 -3.78 -13.80 19.60
N THR A 406 -3.73 -13.17 18.41
CA THR A 406 -3.95 -11.72 18.25
C THR A 406 -4.84 -11.39 17.06
N ASP A 407 -5.31 -10.14 16.99
CA ASP A 407 -5.92 -9.56 15.78
C ASP A 407 -4.87 -8.75 14.96
N LEU A 408 -3.60 -9.09 15.10
CA LEU A 408 -2.49 -8.47 14.39
C LEU A 408 -1.94 -9.43 13.34
N SER A 409 -1.42 -8.90 12.25
CA SER A 409 -0.70 -9.65 11.21
C SER A 409 0.78 -9.30 11.23
N LEU A 410 1.62 -10.31 11.22
CA LEU A 410 3.07 -10.14 11.29
C LEU A 410 3.57 -9.27 10.11
N PHE A 411 4.48 -8.35 10.41
CA PHE A 411 5.11 -7.43 9.47
C PHE A 411 4.18 -6.40 8.83
N LYS A 412 2.95 -6.23 9.34
CA LYS A 412 2.05 -5.14 8.96
C LYS A 412 2.25 -3.93 9.88
N GLN A 413 1.80 -2.77 9.43
CA GLN A 413 1.97 -1.51 10.14
C GLN A 413 0.70 -1.12 10.89
N TYR A 414 0.87 -0.67 12.15
CA TYR A 414 -0.21 -0.28 13.05
C TYR A 414 0.12 1.01 13.79
N SER A 415 -0.87 1.87 13.96
CA SER A 415 -0.82 2.99 14.91
C SER A 415 -1.01 2.50 16.35
N TYR A 416 -0.70 3.33 17.33
CA TYR A 416 -1.00 3.04 18.75
C TYR A 416 -2.47 2.68 18.99
N LYS A 417 -3.39 3.43 18.34
CA LYS A 417 -4.84 3.20 18.44
C LYS A 417 -5.22 1.81 17.92
N GLU A 418 -4.74 1.47 16.75
CA GLU A 418 -5.00 0.18 16.11
C GLU A 418 -4.48 -0.99 16.95
N VAL A 419 -3.29 -0.85 17.56
CA VAL A 419 -2.76 -1.88 18.48
C VAL A 419 -3.62 -2.02 19.74
N CYS A 420 -4.08 -0.91 20.33
CA CYS A 420 -4.98 -0.97 21.49
C CYS A 420 -6.28 -1.71 21.17
N LEU A 421 -6.83 -1.51 19.98
CA LEU A 421 -8.03 -2.22 19.52
C LEU A 421 -7.73 -3.70 19.30
N ALA A 422 -6.68 -4.02 18.53
CA ALA A 422 -6.30 -5.38 18.19
C ALA A 422 -5.95 -6.23 19.42
N LEU A 423 -5.40 -5.62 20.47
CA LEU A 423 -5.12 -6.27 21.76
C LEU A 423 -6.29 -6.21 22.75
N ASN A 424 -7.47 -5.78 22.34
CA ASN A 424 -8.69 -5.70 23.16
C ASN A 424 -8.55 -4.84 24.43
N TYR A 425 -7.83 -3.72 24.34
CA TYR A 425 -7.72 -2.78 25.45
C TYR A 425 -9.06 -2.14 25.77
N GLU A 426 -9.24 -1.79 27.05
CA GLU A 426 -10.51 -1.27 27.54
C GLU A 426 -10.88 0.10 26.94
N LYS A 427 -9.89 0.85 26.51
CA LYS A 427 -10.01 2.17 25.85
C LYS A 427 -8.79 2.47 25.00
N ASN A 428 -8.90 3.47 24.14
CA ASN A 428 -7.76 4.02 23.41
C ASN A 428 -6.73 4.63 24.38
N LEU A 429 -5.52 4.09 24.42
CA LEU A 429 -4.42 4.55 25.28
C LEU A 429 -3.35 5.35 24.53
N THR A 430 -3.57 5.76 23.29
CA THR A 430 -2.59 6.46 22.44
C THR A 430 -1.87 7.59 23.17
N ALA A 431 -2.60 8.39 23.95
CA ALA A 431 -2.03 9.54 24.67
C ALA A 431 -1.11 9.17 25.85
N VAL A 432 -1.16 7.93 26.34
CA VAL A 432 -0.49 7.52 27.60
C VAL A 432 0.46 6.34 27.47
N ILE A 433 0.53 5.68 26.33
CA ILE A 433 1.42 4.51 26.11
C ILE A 433 2.89 4.92 26.25
N GLY A 434 3.31 6.02 25.61
CA GLY A 434 4.64 6.59 25.74
C GLY A 434 5.79 5.58 25.54
N GLY A 435 5.75 4.74 24.51
CA GLY A 435 6.75 3.75 24.17
C GLY A 435 6.46 2.33 24.64
N TYR A 436 5.91 2.10 25.82
CA TYR A 436 5.47 0.79 26.29
C TYR A 436 4.47 0.92 27.43
N LYS A 437 3.61 -0.11 27.61
CA LYS A 437 2.68 -0.19 28.72
C LYS A 437 2.14 -1.59 28.92
N PHE A 438 2.19 -2.10 30.15
CA PHE A 438 1.54 -3.33 30.52
C PHE A 438 0.04 -3.14 30.77
N ASP A 439 -0.78 -3.95 30.13
CA ASP A 439 -2.21 -4.07 30.45
C ASP A 439 -2.48 -5.39 31.16
N LYS A 440 -2.89 -5.30 32.44
CA LYS A 440 -3.14 -6.46 33.30
C LYS A 440 -4.33 -7.29 32.84
N ARG A 441 -5.35 -6.66 32.23
CA ARG A 441 -6.59 -7.30 31.83
C ARG A 441 -6.38 -8.22 30.63
N THR A 442 -5.59 -7.77 29.67
CA THR A 442 -5.23 -8.54 28.47
C THR A 442 -3.96 -9.37 28.66
N ASN A 443 -3.23 -9.12 29.75
CA ASN A 443 -1.90 -9.69 30.03
C ASN A 443 -0.90 -9.46 28.87
N THR A 444 -0.94 -8.26 28.26
CA THR A 444 -0.11 -7.90 27.12
C THR A 444 0.82 -6.72 27.43
N PHE A 445 2.02 -6.75 26.85
CA PHE A 445 3.06 -5.73 26.99
C PHE A 445 3.61 -5.32 25.63
N PRO A 446 2.94 -4.41 24.91
CA PRO A 446 3.48 -3.88 23.67
C PRO A 446 4.63 -2.90 23.92
N ILE A 447 5.71 -3.05 23.17
CA ILE A 447 6.88 -2.17 23.15
C ILE A 447 6.94 -1.49 21.78
N PHE A 448 7.00 -0.16 21.77
CA PHE A 448 7.03 0.67 20.57
C PHE A 448 8.34 1.42 20.48
N VAL A 449 9.06 1.25 19.39
CA VAL A 449 10.40 1.82 19.20
C VAL A 449 10.43 2.72 17.96
N ASN A 450 10.98 3.92 18.13
CA ASN A 450 11.43 4.77 17.03
C ASN A 450 12.91 4.47 16.80
N TYR A 451 13.26 3.83 15.70
CA TYR A 451 14.58 3.30 15.46
C TYR A 451 15.59 4.36 15.02
N ASP A 452 15.23 5.20 14.05
CA ASP A 452 16.05 6.33 13.60
C ASP A 452 15.67 7.59 14.38
N LYS A 453 16.62 8.11 15.16
CA LYS A 453 16.42 9.26 16.02
C LYS A 453 17.11 10.49 15.44
N ASP A 454 16.41 11.63 15.44
CA ASP A 454 16.95 12.90 15.00
C ASP A 454 18.14 13.28 15.89
N PRO A 455 19.34 13.52 15.32
CA PRO A 455 20.51 13.95 16.08
C PRO A 455 20.31 15.30 16.82
N ASN A 456 19.29 16.07 16.45
CA ASN A 456 18.95 17.35 17.10
C ASN A 456 17.92 17.19 18.24
N LEU A 457 17.44 15.96 18.53
CA LEU A 457 16.61 15.73 19.72
C LEU A 457 17.45 15.87 20.99
N GLU A 458 16.84 16.42 22.05
CA GLU A 458 17.46 16.46 23.37
C GLU A 458 18.02 15.08 23.74
N SER A 459 19.24 15.04 24.22
CA SER A 459 19.94 13.80 24.61
C SER A 459 19.13 12.92 25.57
N SER A 460 18.18 13.52 26.30
CA SER A 460 17.25 12.84 27.21
C SER A 460 16.24 11.89 26.55
N THR A 461 16.05 11.97 25.24
CA THR A 461 15.10 11.13 24.48
C THR A 461 15.79 10.17 23.50
N ASN A 462 17.11 10.14 23.51
CA ASN A 462 17.92 9.33 22.60
C ASN A 462 18.22 7.96 23.24
N TYR A 463 17.30 6.98 23.12
CA TYR A 463 17.47 5.61 23.59
C TYR A 463 18.37 4.82 22.64
N PHE A 464 19.13 3.83 23.17
CA PHE A 464 20.05 3.00 22.40
C PHE A 464 19.43 1.69 21.91
N ASP A 465 18.18 1.77 21.43
CA ASP A 465 17.51 0.62 20.85
C ASP A 465 18.18 0.21 19.54
N LYS A 466 18.53 -1.08 19.38
CA LYS A 466 19.16 -1.58 18.15
C LYS A 466 18.89 -3.05 17.87
N PHE A 467 18.80 -3.38 16.60
CA PHE A 467 18.92 -4.76 16.15
C PHE A 467 20.37 -5.23 16.30
N ILE A 468 20.57 -6.37 16.94
CA ILE A 468 21.85 -7.09 16.95
C ILE A 468 21.94 -7.94 15.67
N ASN A 469 20.83 -8.57 15.31
CA ASN A 469 20.59 -9.26 14.05
C ASN A 469 19.07 -9.38 13.82
N GLU A 470 18.62 -10.08 12.78
CA GLU A 470 17.20 -10.22 12.42
C GLU A 470 16.34 -10.88 13.52
N ARG A 471 16.97 -11.48 14.53
CA ARG A 471 16.30 -12.23 15.60
C ARG A 471 16.56 -11.71 17.00
N LEU A 472 17.54 -10.83 17.16
CA LEU A 472 17.95 -10.28 18.46
C LEU A 472 17.81 -8.76 18.45
N PHE A 473 17.12 -8.23 19.45
CA PHE A 473 16.87 -6.81 19.62
C PHE A 473 17.29 -6.34 21.02
N SER A 474 18.13 -5.31 21.07
CA SER A 474 18.50 -4.63 22.32
C SER A 474 17.59 -3.43 22.51
N TRP A 475 16.96 -3.34 23.67
CA TRP A 475 16.01 -2.31 24.01
C TRP A 475 16.41 -1.61 25.31
N GLU A 476 16.23 -0.28 25.33
CA GLU A 476 16.49 0.58 26.49
C GLU A 476 15.17 1.16 27.02
N SER A 477 14.99 1.11 28.33
CA SER A 477 13.80 1.63 29.01
C SER A 477 13.72 3.17 28.96
N LYS A 478 12.62 3.73 29.45
CA LYS A 478 12.52 5.18 29.74
C LYS A 478 13.52 5.59 30.82
N LYS A 479 13.90 6.89 30.81
CA LYS A 479 14.77 7.49 31.83
C LYS A 479 14.23 7.32 33.26
N LYS A 480 15.13 7.29 34.24
CA LYS A 480 14.86 7.16 35.68
C LYS A 480 14.14 5.83 36.00
N ARG A 481 14.63 4.76 35.40
CA ARG A 481 14.16 3.40 35.64
C ARG A 481 15.29 2.54 36.22
N HIS A 482 14.89 1.65 37.12
CA HIS A 482 15.76 0.74 37.84
C HIS A 482 15.27 -0.70 37.65
N LEU A 483 16.14 -1.69 37.87
CA LEU A 483 15.80 -3.10 37.72
C LEU A 483 14.64 -3.55 38.62
N ASP A 484 14.46 -2.91 39.76
CA ASP A 484 13.38 -3.16 40.72
C ASP A 484 12.07 -2.43 40.42
N SER A 485 12.06 -1.57 39.36
CA SER A 485 10.84 -0.85 38.97
C SER A 485 9.71 -1.83 38.65
N ARG A 486 8.56 -1.64 39.30
CA ARG A 486 7.37 -2.55 39.19
C ARG A 486 6.84 -2.72 37.78
N GLU A 487 7.09 -1.74 36.92
CA GLU A 487 6.66 -1.83 35.51
C GLU A 487 7.38 -2.92 34.72
N PHE A 488 8.55 -3.39 35.21
CA PHE A 488 9.32 -4.49 34.62
C PHE A 488 8.97 -5.87 35.22
N ASP A 489 8.09 -5.95 36.22
CA ASP A 489 7.66 -7.25 36.76
C ASP A 489 7.19 -8.22 35.66
N PRO A 490 6.39 -7.81 34.65
CA PRO A 490 5.98 -8.69 33.57
C PRO A 490 7.13 -9.19 32.68
N LEU A 491 8.25 -8.46 32.63
CA LEU A 491 9.42 -8.77 31.81
C LEU A 491 10.46 -9.58 32.57
N LEU A 492 10.80 -9.16 33.79
CA LEU A 492 11.94 -9.66 34.56
C LEU A 492 11.55 -10.61 35.70
N ARG A 493 10.33 -10.50 36.19
CA ARG A 493 9.79 -11.30 37.31
C ARG A 493 8.41 -11.88 36.92
N PRO A 494 8.36 -12.69 35.85
CA PRO A 494 7.08 -13.09 35.28
C PRO A 494 6.27 -13.95 36.26
N SER A 495 5.00 -13.60 36.42
CA SER A 495 3.99 -14.41 37.09
C SER A 495 3.38 -15.42 36.12
N SER A 496 2.64 -16.42 36.65
CA SER A 496 1.87 -17.33 35.79
C SER A 496 0.42 -16.82 35.68
N PRO A 497 -0.18 -16.69 34.47
CA PRO A 497 0.45 -16.86 33.15
C PRO A 497 1.41 -15.71 32.79
N GLN A 498 2.46 -16.00 32.02
CA GLN A 498 3.41 -15.00 31.55
C GLN A 498 2.75 -13.97 30.64
N ALA A 499 3.15 -12.70 30.78
CA ALA A 499 2.72 -11.62 29.90
C ALA A 499 3.15 -11.88 28.45
N GLN A 500 2.27 -11.54 27.52
CA GLN A 500 2.57 -11.58 26.09
C GLN A 500 3.25 -10.26 25.70
N ILE A 501 4.54 -10.33 25.36
CA ILE A 501 5.35 -9.16 25.02
C ILE A 501 5.45 -9.06 23.50
N TYR A 502 5.11 -7.90 22.95
CA TYR A 502 5.05 -7.66 21.50
C TYR A 502 5.93 -6.48 21.11
N LEU A 503 6.67 -6.63 20.00
CA LEU A 503 7.56 -5.58 19.49
C LEU A 503 6.94 -4.88 18.27
N PHE A 504 6.95 -3.55 18.35
CA PHE A 504 6.51 -2.65 17.30
C PHE A 504 7.63 -1.65 17.00
N VAL A 505 8.11 -1.60 15.75
CA VAL A 505 9.23 -0.74 15.37
C VAL A 505 8.86 0.12 14.16
N ARG A 506 9.21 1.40 14.18
CA ARG A 506 9.19 2.26 13.00
C ARG A 506 10.53 2.98 12.85
N LYS A 507 10.85 3.42 11.62
CA LYS A 507 12.13 4.07 11.35
C LYS A 507 12.22 5.45 12.03
N ALA A 508 11.37 6.38 11.68
CA ALA A 508 11.42 7.76 12.21
C ALA A 508 10.02 8.32 12.55
N ASN A 509 10.01 9.35 13.39
CA ASN A 509 8.77 10.04 13.81
C ASN A 509 8.42 11.26 12.92
N LYS A 510 9.34 11.74 12.07
CA LYS A 510 9.25 13.04 11.37
C LYS A 510 8.91 12.99 9.90
N ASP A 511 8.73 11.80 9.31
CA ASP A 511 8.26 11.74 7.94
C ASP A 511 6.86 12.34 7.84
N LYS A 512 6.68 13.26 6.87
CA LYS A 512 5.42 14.00 6.66
C LYS A 512 4.27 13.12 6.16
N ASP A 513 4.56 11.87 5.83
CA ASP A 513 3.58 10.88 5.37
C ASP A 513 2.86 10.24 6.56
N ASN A 514 1.54 10.02 6.44
CA ASN A 514 0.74 9.38 7.50
C ASN A 514 1.24 7.98 7.87
N ASP A 515 1.86 7.25 6.93
CA ASP A 515 2.42 5.91 7.17
C ASP A 515 3.64 5.93 8.11
N ALA A 516 4.38 7.03 8.17
CA ALA A 516 5.48 7.21 9.13
C ALA A 516 5.04 7.21 10.60
N LYS A 517 3.74 7.37 10.87
CA LYS A 517 3.18 7.29 12.23
C LYS A 517 2.90 5.86 12.68
N LYS A 518 2.91 4.88 11.76
CA LYS A 518 2.62 3.47 12.04
C LYS A 518 3.90 2.69 12.30
N PHE A 519 3.79 1.65 13.12
CA PHE A 519 4.88 0.75 13.51
C PHE A 519 4.69 -0.61 12.86
N PHE A 520 5.75 -1.20 12.35
CA PHE A 520 5.76 -2.60 11.95
C PHE A 520 5.59 -3.49 13.18
N PHE A 521 4.62 -4.39 13.14
CA PHE A 521 4.48 -5.44 14.12
C PHE A 521 5.46 -6.57 13.83
N LEU A 522 6.44 -6.77 14.71
CA LEU A 522 7.51 -7.77 14.54
C LEU A 522 7.25 -9.07 15.31
N GLY A 523 6.07 -9.18 15.92
CA GLY A 523 5.66 -10.40 16.62
C GLY A 523 5.99 -10.39 18.10
N LYS A 524 5.92 -11.58 18.68
CA LYS A 524 6.19 -11.84 20.09
C LYS A 524 7.69 -11.88 20.36
N ILE A 525 8.09 -11.33 21.49
CA ILE A 525 9.47 -11.32 21.96
C ILE A 525 9.55 -11.84 23.39
N LYS A 526 10.72 -12.33 23.78
CA LYS A 526 11.01 -12.75 25.15
C LYS A 526 12.35 -12.20 25.61
N PRO A 527 12.48 -11.77 26.88
CA PRO A 527 13.75 -11.37 27.44
C PRO A 527 14.75 -12.52 27.41
N ILE A 528 16.02 -12.20 27.12
CA ILE A 528 17.15 -13.15 27.17
C ILE A 528 18.36 -12.52 27.85
N GLY A 529 19.15 -13.36 28.52
CA GLY A 529 20.30 -12.91 29.29
C GLY A 529 19.88 -12.10 30.53
N GLU A 530 20.85 -11.40 31.12
CA GLU A 530 20.62 -10.55 32.28
C GLU A 530 20.28 -9.13 31.83
N ALA A 531 19.24 -8.56 32.42
CA ALA A 531 18.94 -7.13 32.28
C ALA A 531 19.97 -6.31 33.05
N LYS A 532 20.37 -5.17 32.52
CA LYS A 532 21.41 -4.30 33.09
C LYS A 532 20.88 -2.92 33.37
N GLU A 533 21.18 -2.39 34.55
CA GLU A 533 20.97 -0.98 34.85
C GLU A 533 22.19 -0.19 34.37
N VAL A 534 21.97 0.84 33.56
CA VAL A 534 23.01 1.69 33.00
C VAL A 534 22.77 3.14 33.35
N LEU A 535 23.84 3.85 33.66
CA LEU A 535 23.82 5.31 33.89
C LEU A 535 24.32 6.01 32.63
N ARG A 536 23.54 6.96 32.15
CA ARG A 536 23.92 7.80 31.00
C ARG A 536 23.92 9.26 31.37
N GLU A 537 24.94 9.98 30.92
CA GLU A 537 24.96 11.43 31.03
C GLU A 537 23.98 12.04 30.03
N VAL A 538 23.00 12.75 30.54
CA VAL A 538 21.95 13.43 29.74
C VAL A 538 21.97 14.90 30.05
N GLU A 539 21.96 15.73 29.02
CA GLU A 539 21.83 17.17 29.14
C GLU A 539 20.34 17.55 29.29
N GLU A 540 19.94 17.96 30.50
CA GLU A 540 18.63 18.52 30.77
C GLU A 540 18.80 20.01 31.20
N LYS A 541 18.18 20.91 30.44
CA LYS A 541 18.21 22.38 30.71
C LYS A 541 19.62 22.94 30.84
N GLY A 542 20.56 22.52 30.00
CA GLY A 542 21.94 22.96 29.99
C GLY A 542 22.83 22.38 31.11
N GLN A 543 22.35 21.37 31.85
CA GLN A 543 23.12 20.64 32.87
C GLN A 543 23.21 19.17 32.53
N LYS A 544 24.43 18.62 32.53
CA LYS A 544 24.66 17.19 32.41
C LYS A 544 24.34 16.49 33.72
N LYS A 545 23.43 15.50 33.68
CA LYS A 545 23.05 14.72 34.87
C LYS A 545 23.06 13.24 34.51
N PRO A 546 23.61 12.34 35.36
CA PRO A 546 23.48 10.93 35.16
C PRO A 546 22.03 10.50 35.43
N LEU A 547 21.43 9.81 34.45
CA LEU A 547 20.10 9.22 34.57
C LEU A 547 20.20 7.70 34.40
N SER A 548 19.39 6.95 35.14
CA SER A 548 19.32 5.50 35.08
C SER A 548 18.37 5.04 33.99
N TYR A 549 18.77 3.98 33.31
CA TYR A 549 18.01 3.23 32.30
C TYR A 549 18.19 1.73 32.56
N VAL A 550 17.30 0.92 32.00
CA VAL A 550 17.39 -0.54 32.04
C VAL A 550 17.50 -1.05 30.61
N ASP A 551 18.60 -1.75 30.33
CA ASP A 551 18.83 -2.41 29.05
C ASP A 551 18.41 -3.88 29.13
N ILE A 552 17.59 -4.30 28.17
CA ILE A 552 17.08 -5.67 28.06
C ILE A 552 17.27 -6.15 26.63
N ASN A 553 17.86 -7.33 26.47
CA ASN A 553 17.91 -7.99 25.17
C ASN A 553 16.70 -8.90 24.99
N PHE A 554 16.12 -8.87 23.80
CA PHE A 554 14.96 -9.67 23.44
C PHE A 554 15.27 -10.61 22.27
N LEU A 555 14.82 -11.85 22.40
CA LEU A 555 14.76 -12.80 21.29
C LEU A 555 13.37 -12.71 20.65
N LEU A 556 13.33 -12.47 19.34
CA LEU A 556 12.10 -12.52 18.55
C LEU A 556 11.70 -13.97 18.30
N GLU A 557 10.42 -14.28 18.43
CA GLU A 557 9.87 -15.60 18.13
C GLU A 557 10.01 -15.94 16.64
N LYS A 558 9.77 -14.95 15.79
CA LYS A 558 9.97 -15.02 14.34
C LYS A 558 11.09 -14.07 13.92
N GLU A 559 11.89 -14.52 12.99
CA GLU A 559 12.93 -13.70 12.36
C GLU A 559 12.29 -12.54 11.59
N VAL A 560 12.86 -11.33 11.71
CA VAL A 560 12.39 -10.17 10.96
C VAL A 560 12.67 -10.42 9.49
N ARG A 561 11.65 -10.22 8.67
CA ARG A 561 11.78 -10.35 7.23
C ARG A 561 12.86 -9.40 6.72
N LYS A 562 13.76 -9.90 5.86
CA LYS A 562 14.98 -9.20 5.45
C LYS A 562 14.75 -7.79 4.91
N ASP A 563 13.72 -7.61 4.08
CA ASP A 563 13.36 -6.30 3.51
C ASP A 563 12.98 -5.26 4.58
N ILE A 564 12.28 -5.68 5.65
CA ILE A 564 11.93 -4.82 6.78
C ILE A 564 13.17 -4.54 7.65
N TYR A 565 13.98 -5.56 7.89
CA TYR A 565 15.22 -5.41 8.64
C TYR A 565 16.16 -4.41 7.96
N ASP A 566 16.42 -4.59 6.65
CA ASP A 566 17.23 -3.68 5.84
C ASP A 566 16.64 -2.26 5.82
N TYR A 567 15.30 -2.13 5.69
CA TYR A 567 14.62 -0.84 5.76
C TYR A 567 14.84 -0.12 7.08
N LEU A 568 14.69 -0.82 8.20
CA LEU A 568 14.85 -0.22 9.52
C LEU A 568 16.30 0.16 9.82
N THR A 569 17.30 -0.62 9.31
CA THR A 569 18.72 -0.47 9.64
C THR A 569 19.55 0.31 8.62
N ALA A 570 19.01 0.65 7.45
CA ALA A 570 19.73 1.16 6.28
C ALA A 570 20.61 2.41 6.51
N ASN A 571 20.34 3.28 7.48
CA ASN A 571 21.10 4.52 7.70
C ASN A 571 22.09 4.44 8.88
N ILE A 572 22.22 3.30 9.52
CA ILE A 572 23.07 3.15 10.71
C ILE A 572 24.48 2.71 10.35
N LYS A 573 24.63 1.96 9.26
CA LYS A 573 25.94 1.50 8.76
C LYS A 573 26.85 2.64 8.27
N GLU A 574 26.28 3.77 7.85
CA GLU A 574 27.05 4.95 7.41
C GLU A 574 27.55 5.84 8.56
N ARG A 575 27.14 5.56 9.83
CA ARG A 575 27.51 6.37 11.00
C ARG A 575 28.52 5.69 11.93
N GLU A 576 28.80 4.41 11.71
CA GLU A 576 29.82 3.65 12.46
C GLU A 576 31.19 3.59 11.75
N GLU A 577 31.31 4.13 10.50
CA GLU A 577 32.54 4.44 9.79
C GLU A 577 32.87 5.97 9.89
#